data_ca23ec149a6324c71e92ef1ac93ee46e
#
_entry.id   ca23ec149a6324c71e92ef1ac93ee46e
#
_cell.length_a   1.000
_cell.length_b   1.000
_cell.length_c   1.000
_cell.angle_alpha   90.00
_cell.angle_beta   90.00
_cell.angle_gamma   90.00
#
_symmetry.space_group_name_H-M   'P 1'
#
loop_
_entity.id
_entity.type
_entity.pdbx_description
1 polymer ?
#
loop_
_entity_poly.entity_id
_entity_poly.type
_entity_poly.pdbx_seq_one_letter_code
_entity_poly.pdbx_strand_id
1 'polypeptide(L)'
;MKVFIVGGAGIVGSASAAYLAMRRIADEIVIQDLNENMAQSHAMDLSQAAFLDSPAKIRFGGWPEAEHADVVVIAAGLPALQATHDSCKDILAMRPLIRSIAAGVKQYCPEAVVLSMTNPLDAFNYMLYRESGLPARQFIAMSVNDSLRFRWALAEHLGISADRVDAFVIGEHNPQKIRLFSTVTVDGKRVAFSEVEQQEILQDADRWWKKFLNVSGARTAAWTTGSSCGLTVAHLAGQQTGPICCSYIAEDGLSIGWPVYLGRTGVSAPAELDLTPAEAERFERAKAQARVSIAEVVAYWDQHP
;
A
#
# COMPACT_ATOMS: atom_id res chain seq x y z
N MET A 1 -16.14 -8.97 -6.69
CA MET A 1 -15.56 -8.19 -5.56
C MET A 1 -15.99 -6.74 -5.69
N LYS A 2 -16.47 -6.16 -4.60
CA LYS A 2 -16.84 -4.74 -4.51
C LYS A 2 -15.72 -3.96 -3.80
N VAL A 3 -15.24 -2.90 -4.41
CA VAL A 3 -14.18 -2.03 -3.88
C VAL A 3 -14.72 -0.62 -3.67
N PHE A 4 -14.58 -0.10 -2.45
CA PHE A 4 -14.92 1.28 -2.09
C PHE A 4 -13.63 2.09 -1.93
N ILE A 5 -13.50 3.21 -2.66
CA ILE A 5 -12.26 4.00 -2.71
C ILE A 5 -12.49 5.36 -2.05
N VAL A 6 -11.85 5.60 -0.92
CA VAL A 6 -11.84 6.89 -0.21
C VAL A 6 -10.69 7.74 -0.74
N GLY A 7 -10.99 8.96 -1.20
CA GLY A 7 -10.02 9.82 -1.88
C GLY A 7 -9.90 9.50 -3.38
N GLY A 8 -10.97 9.00 -3.98
CA GLY A 8 -10.99 8.51 -5.35
C GLY A 8 -10.91 9.59 -6.42
N ALA A 9 -11.10 10.88 -6.08
CA ALA A 9 -10.88 12.00 -6.98
C ALA A 9 -9.40 12.40 -7.11
N GLY A 10 -8.56 11.94 -6.16
CA GLY A 10 -7.12 12.15 -6.21
C GLY A 10 -6.43 11.29 -7.28
N ILE A 11 -5.19 11.67 -7.65
CA ILE A 11 -4.43 10.96 -8.69
C ILE A 11 -4.14 9.49 -8.35
N VAL A 12 -3.98 9.15 -7.07
CA VAL A 12 -3.74 7.77 -6.61
C VAL A 12 -5.04 6.98 -6.64
N GLY A 13 -6.13 7.55 -6.11
CA GLY A 13 -7.44 6.89 -6.09
C GLY A 13 -8.01 6.63 -7.48
N SER A 14 -7.93 7.62 -8.38
CA SER A 14 -8.38 7.47 -9.78
C SER A 14 -7.53 6.47 -10.56
N ALA A 15 -6.20 6.47 -10.37
CA ALA A 15 -5.33 5.46 -10.98
C ALA A 15 -5.65 4.06 -10.45
N SER A 16 -5.93 3.91 -9.14
CA SER A 16 -6.33 2.63 -8.54
C SER A 16 -7.65 2.14 -9.13
N ALA A 17 -8.66 3.01 -9.23
CA ALA A 17 -9.94 2.68 -9.85
C ALA A 17 -9.77 2.19 -11.30
N ALA A 18 -8.93 2.88 -12.08
CA ALA A 18 -8.64 2.49 -13.46
C ALA A 18 -7.98 1.11 -13.55
N TYR A 19 -6.96 0.84 -12.73
CA TYR A 19 -6.32 -0.49 -12.70
C TYR A 19 -7.28 -1.60 -12.30
N LEU A 20 -8.09 -1.38 -11.27
CA LEU A 20 -9.08 -2.35 -10.80
C LEU A 20 -10.12 -2.69 -11.89
N ALA A 21 -10.59 -1.66 -12.60
CA ALA A 21 -11.56 -1.83 -13.68
C ALA A 21 -10.95 -2.53 -14.90
N MET A 22 -9.92 -1.93 -15.51
CA MET A 22 -9.35 -2.40 -16.78
C MET A 22 -8.69 -3.77 -16.67
N ARG A 23 -8.20 -4.16 -15.50
CA ARG A 23 -7.62 -5.49 -15.22
C ARG A 23 -8.66 -6.50 -14.73
N ARG A 24 -9.94 -6.13 -14.69
CA ARG A 24 -11.05 -7.00 -14.26
C ARG A 24 -10.86 -7.58 -12.86
N ILE A 25 -10.34 -6.76 -11.96
CA ILE A 25 -10.05 -7.20 -10.59
C ILE A 25 -11.28 -7.02 -9.70
N ALA A 26 -12.06 -5.96 -9.94
CA ALA A 26 -13.28 -5.66 -9.22
C ALA A 26 -14.52 -5.71 -10.13
N ASP A 27 -15.63 -6.19 -9.60
CA ASP A 27 -16.94 -6.22 -10.29
C ASP A 27 -17.73 -4.93 -10.05
N GLU A 28 -17.52 -4.29 -8.92
CA GLU A 28 -18.09 -3.00 -8.56
C GLU A 28 -17.02 -2.10 -7.91
N ILE A 29 -16.96 -0.85 -8.38
CA ILE A 29 -16.07 0.17 -7.85
C ILE A 29 -16.89 1.39 -7.48
N VAL A 30 -16.84 1.79 -6.21
CA VAL A 30 -17.48 3.00 -5.71
C VAL A 30 -16.38 4.03 -5.42
N ILE A 31 -16.45 5.16 -6.09
CA ILE A 31 -15.51 6.28 -5.94
C ILE A 31 -16.12 7.28 -4.97
N GLN A 32 -15.46 7.49 -3.83
CA GLN A 32 -15.83 8.47 -2.81
C GLN A 32 -14.74 9.52 -2.68
N ASP A 33 -15.13 10.79 -2.57
CA ASP A 33 -14.23 11.90 -2.28
C ASP A 33 -15.02 13.07 -1.67
N LEU A 34 -14.32 13.98 -0.97
CA LEU A 34 -14.92 15.25 -0.52
C LEU A 34 -15.25 16.19 -1.69
N ASN A 35 -14.50 16.08 -2.79
CA ASN A 35 -14.84 16.72 -4.06
C ASN A 35 -15.78 15.80 -4.86
N GLU A 36 -17.05 15.80 -4.50
CA GLU A 36 -18.08 14.94 -5.10
C GLU A 36 -18.19 15.11 -6.60
N ASN A 37 -18.12 16.34 -7.12
CA ASN A 37 -18.20 16.62 -8.56
C ASN A 37 -17.06 15.95 -9.32
N MET A 38 -15.86 15.99 -8.78
CA MET A 38 -14.69 15.34 -9.40
C MET A 38 -14.80 13.83 -9.30
N ALA A 39 -15.23 13.29 -8.16
CA ALA A 39 -15.45 11.86 -7.98
C ALA A 39 -16.52 11.32 -8.96
N GLN A 40 -17.62 12.06 -9.13
CA GLN A 40 -18.67 11.73 -10.11
C GLN A 40 -18.14 11.80 -11.53
N SER A 41 -17.37 12.83 -11.88
CA SER A 41 -16.72 12.96 -13.19
C SER A 41 -15.81 11.78 -13.50
N HIS A 42 -14.96 11.38 -12.55
CA HIS A 42 -14.11 10.19 -12.72
C HIS A 42 -14.91 8.91 -12.88
N ALA A 43 -15.99 8.73 -12.12
CA ALA A 43 -16.84 7.55 -12.26
C ALA A 43 -17.49 7.47 -13.64
N MET A 44 -17.97 8.60 -14.18
CA MET A 44 -18.57 8.68 -15.51
C MET A 44 -17.54 8.39 -16.60
N ASP A 45 -16.39 9.05 -16.57
CA ASP A 45 -15.34 8.89 -17.57
C ASP A 45 -14.75 7.47 -17.56
N LEU A 46 -14.43 6.96 -16.38
CA LEU A 46 -13.89 5.62 -16.23
C LEU A 46 -14.89 4.52 -16.64
N SER A 47 -16.19 4.73 -16.40
CA SER A 47 -17.22 3.80 -16.88
C SER A 47 -17.23 3.68 -18.41
N GLN A 48 -16.99 4.79 -19.11
CA GLN A 48 -16.88 4.80 -20.57
C GLN A 48 -15.54 4.22 -21.04
N ALA A 49 -14.44 4.57 -20.36
CA ALA A 49 -13.10 4.07 -20.71
C ALA A 49 -12.98 2.56 -20.54
N ALA A 50 -13.59 2.00 -19.49
CA ALA A 50 -13.46 0.59 -19.14
C ALA A 50 -14.49 -0.34 -19.84
N PHE A 51 -15.54 0.19 -20.44
CA PHE A 51 -16.68 -0.62 -20.88
C PHE A 51 -16.33 -1.69 -21.92
N LEU A 52 -15.32 -1.47 -22.75
CA LEU A 52 -14.83 -2.46 -23.72
C LEU A 52 -13.98 -3.55 -23.08
N ASP A 53 -13.33 -3.25 -21.98
CA ASP A 53 -12.36 -4.12 -21.34
C ASP A 53 -12.95 -4.87 -20.14
N SER A 54 -13.98 -4.29 -19.48
CA SER A 54 -14.48 -4.79 -18.21
C SER A 54 -15.98 -4.57 -18.03
N PRO A 55 -16.72 -5.56 -17.49
CA PRO A 55 -18.11 -5.41 -17.10
C PRO A 55 -18.31 -4.71 -15.75
N ALA A 56 -17.24 -4.19 -15.12
CA ALA A 56 -17.30 -3.60 -13.80
C ALA A 56 -18.26 -2.43 -13.73
N LYS A 57 -19.08 -2.38 -12.68
CA LYS A 57 -19.95 -1.24 -12.37
C LYS A 57 -19.15 -0.19 -11.64
N ILE A 58 -19.00 0.98 -12.24
CA ILE A 58 -18.23 2.08 -11.66
C ILE A 58 -19.19 3.24 -11.37
N ARG A 59 -19.22 3.70 -10.12
CA ARG A 59 -20.11 4.78 -9.72
C ARG A 59 -19.51 5.63 -8.60
N PHE A 60 -20.00 6.84 -8.49
CA PHE A 60 -19.79 7.70 -7.33
C PHE A 60 -20.73 7.27 -6.19
N GLY A 61 -20.29 7.45 -4.94
CA GLY A 61 -21.13 7.23 -3.76
C GLY A 61 -20.44 7.63 -2.47
N GLY A 62 -21.25 7.79 -1.41
CA GLY A 62 -20.77 8.04 -0.05
C GLY A 62 -20.65 6.76 0.77
N TRP A 63 -20.50 6.89 2.09
CA TRP A 63 -20.37 5.74 3.00
C TRP A 63 -21.55 4.74 2.94
N PRO A 64 -22.83 5.13 2.78
CA PRO A 64 -23.90 4.14 2.62
C PRO A 64 -23.66 3.18 1.45
N GLU A 65 -23.05 3.66 0.37
CA GLU A 65 -22.71 2.83 -0.79
C GLU A 65 -21.53 1.90 -0.55
N ALA A 66 -20.81 2.04 0.58
CA ALA A 66 -19.77 1.10 1.00
C ALA A 66 -20.35 -0.20 1.59
N GLU A 67 -21.68 -0.28 1.81
CA GLU A 67 -22.31 -1.49 2.32
C GLU A 67 -21.94 -2.70 1.47
N HIS A 68 -21.56 -3.81 2.13
CA HIS A 68 -21.04 -5.03 1.50
C HIS A 68 -19.78 -4.85 0.64
N ALA A 69 -18.97 -3.80 0.85
CA ALA A 69 -17.66 -3.73 0.23
C ALA A 69 -16.75 -4.86 0.76
N ASP A 70 -16.04 -5.53 -0.14
CA ASP A 70 -15.03 -6.52 0.21
C ASP A 70 -13.71 -5.83 0.61
N VAL A 71 -13.41 -4.69 -0.04
CA VAL A 71 -12.18 -3.92 0.20
C VAL A 71 -12.51 -2.43 0.25
N VAL A 72 -11.97 -1.75 1.27
CA VAL A 72 -11.94 -0.29 1.37
C VAL A 72 -10.51 0.19 1.09
N VAL A 73 -10.31 0.86 -0.03
CA VAL A 73 -9.03 1.44 -0.43
C VAL A 73 -8.96 2.88 0.06
N ILE A 74 -7.92 3.22 0.82
CA ILE A 74 -7.72 4.58 1.35
C ILE A 74 -6.61 5.26 0.56
N ALA A 75 -7.00 6.18 -0.32
CA ALA A 75 -6.11 7.07 -1.09
C ALA A 75 -6.19 8.53 -0.64
N ALA A 76 -7.02 8.83 0.35
CA ALA A 76 -7.15 10.15 0.96
C ALA A 76 -6.04 10.39 1.98
N GLY A 77 -5.53 11.61 2.03
CA GLY A 77 -4.47 12.00 2.96
C GLY A 77 -4.12 13.47 2.86
N LEU A 78 -3.10 13.90 3.58
CA LEU A 78 -2.57 15.26 3.44
C LEU A 78 -1.95 15.42 2.05
N PRO A 79 -2.19 16.57 1.37
CA PRO A 79 -1.43 16.92 0.17
C PRO A 79 0.07 16.92 0.47
N ALA A 80 0.90 16.43 -0.46
CA ALA A 80 2.35 16.31 -0.27
C ALA A 80 3.04 17.62 0.16
N LEU A 81 2.52 18.78 -0.30
CA LEU A 81 3.01 20.11 0.09
C LEU A 81 2.69 20.50 1.55
N GLN A 82 1.76 19.79 2.21
CA GLN A 82 1.38 20.03 3.59
C GLN A 82 2.01 19.01 4.57
N ALA A 83 2.62 17.95 4.06
CA ALA A 83 3.32 16.97 4.88
C ALA A 83 4.57 17.60 5.51
N THR A 84 4.70 17.43 6.82
CA THR A 84 5.82 18.01 7.61
C THR A 84 7.01 17.07 7.69
N HIS A 85 6.85 15.81 7.25
CA HIS A 85 7.79 14.71 7.45
C HIS A 85 8.02 14.34 8.93
N ASP A 86 7.15 14.82 9.82
CA ASP A 86 7.05 14.44 11.23
C ASP A 86 5.78 13.59 11.37
N SER A 87 5.95 12.29 11.56
CA SER A 87 4.85 11.34 11.60
C SER A 87 3.81 11.67 12.68
N CYS A 88 4.23 12.21 13.83
CA CYS A 88 3.32 12.60 14.90
C CYS A 88 2.40 13.73 14.46
N LYS A 89 2.96 14.77 13.86
CA LYS A 89 2.20 15.93 13.38
C LYS A 89 1.32 15.58 12.21
N ASP A 90 1.84 14.82 11.24
CA ASP A 90 1.11 14.44 10.05
C ASP A 90 -0.09 13.52 10.40
N ILE A 91 0.10 12.56 11.29
CA ILE A 91 -0.99 11.69 11.78
C ILE A 91 -2.02 12.51 12.57
N LEU A 92 -1.58 13.42 13.44
CA LEU A 92 -2.50 14.27 14.19
C LEU A 92 -3.35 15.17 13.27
N ALA A 93 -2.72 15.76 12.26
CA ALA A 93 -3.43 16.56 11.25
C ALA A 93 -4.47 15.74 10.47
N MET A 94 -4.25 14.43 10.30
CA MET A 94 -5.20 13.52 9.67
C MET A 94 -6.20 12.88 10.64
N ARG A 95 -6.22 13.24 11.92
CA ARG A 95 -7.13 12.66 12.93
C ARG A 95 -8.60 12.66 12.49
N PRO A 96 -9.18 13.78 11.99
CA PRO A 96 -10.58 13.77 11.55
C PRO A 96 -10.83 12.77 10.43
N LEU A 97 -9.87 12.64 9.50
CA LEU A 97 -9.93 11.68 8.40
C LEU A 97 -9.88 10.25 8.93
N ILE A 98 -8.91 9.92 9.79
CA ILE A 98 -8.73 8.57 10.38
C ILE A 98 -10.01 8.16 11.13
N ARG A 99 -10.54 9.03 11.99
CA ARG A 99 -11.77 8.76 12.74
C ARG A 99 -13.00 8.59 11.84
N SER A 100 -13.12 9.41 10.80
CA SER A 100 -14.20 9.31 9.81
C SER A 100 -14.13 7.98 9.06
N ILE A 101 -12.94 7.57 8.60
CA ILE A 101 -12.77 6.30 7.91
C ILE A 101 -13.04 5.12 8.84
N ALA A 102 -12.48 5.11 10.04
CA ALA A 102 -12.69 4.06 11.03
C ALA A 102 -14.19 3.87 11.38
N ALA A 103 -14.89 4.98 11.58
CA ALA A 103 -16.34 4.97 11.83
C ALA A 103 -17.12 4.46 10.61
N GLY A 104 -16.80 4.92 9.41
CA GLY A 104 -17.45 4.50 8.17
C GLY A 104 -17.29 3.00 7.90
N VAL A 105 -16.05 2.48 8.02
CA VAL A 105 -15.79 1.04 7.87
C VAL A 105 -16.58 0.24 8.91
N LYS A 106 -16.51 0.64 10.17
CA LYS A 106 -17.22 -0.06 11.26
C LYS A 106 -18.71 -0.10 11.05
N GLN A 107 -19.31 0.98 10.55
CA GLN A 107 -20.76 1.11 10.38
C GLN A 107 -21.27 0.40 9.14
N TYR A 108 -20.59 0.51 8.00
CA TYR A 108 -21.15 0.13 6.70
C TYR A 108 -20.52 -1.15 6.11
N CYS A 109 -19.26 -1.45 6.44
CA CYS A 109 -18.56 -2.61 5.89
C CYS A 109 -17.56 -3.24 6.89
N PRO A 110 -18.02 -3.68 8.09
CA PRO A 110 -17.13 -4.16 9.16
C PRO A 110 -16.31 -5.39 8.80
N GLU A 111 -16.71 -6.13 7.75
CA GLU A 111 -15.98 -7.32 7.27
C GLU A 111 -14.97 -6.98 6.16
N ALA A 112 -14.95 -5.74 5.67
CA ALA A 112 -14.06 -5.33 4.59
C ALA A 112 -12.58 -5.35 5.02
N VAL A 113 -11.71 -5.65 4.06
CA VAL A 113 -10.28 -5.41 4.20
C VAL A 113 -10.00 -3.93 3.95
N VAL A 114 -9.28 -3.28 4.85
CA VAL A 114 -8.86 -1.88 4.72
C VAL A 114 -7.45 -1.85 4.14
N LEU A 115 -7.33 -1.37 2.90
CA LEU A 115 -6.06 -1.19 2.20
C LEU A 115 -5.66 0.28 2.20
N SER A 116 -4.70 0.64 3.05
CA SER A 116 -4.19 2.01 3.15
C SER A 116 -3.05 2.28 2.17
N MET A 117 -3.05 3.45 1.54
CA MET A 117 -1.99 3.94 0.66
C MET A 117 -1.47 5.32 1.10
N THR A 118 -1.83 5.75 2.29
CA THR A 118 -1.59 7.09 2.83
C THR A 118 -0.35 7.12 3.71
N ASN A 119 0.55 8.07 3.44
CA ASN A 119 1.74 8.30 4.28
C ASN A 119 1.42 9.22 5.48
N PRO A 120 2.12 9.00 6.60
CA PRO A 120 3.12 7.95 6.91
C PRO A 120 2.47 6.57 7.02
N LEU A 121 2.85 5.65 6.12
CA LEU A 121 2.10 4.45 5.79
C LEU A 121 1.80 3.54 6.99
N ASP A 122 2.85 3.17 7.73
CA ASP A 122 2.75 2.20 8.84
C ASP A 122 1.99 2.80 10.03
N ALA A 123 2.26 4.07 10.36
CA ALA A 123 1.56 4.77 11.44
C ALA A 123 0.08 5.01 11.10
N PHE A 124 -0.24 5.37 9.86
CA PHE A 124 -1.61 5.57 9.41
C PHE A 124 -2.41 4.26 9.46
N ASN A 125 -1.83 3.15 8.99
CA ASN A 125 -2.45 1.83 9.07
C ASN A 125 -2.71 1.42 10.51
N TYR A 126 -1.72 1.62 11.41
CA TYR A 126 -1.85 1.32 12.83
C TYR A 126 -2.98 2.14 13.48
N MET A 127 -3.06 3.44 13.19
CA MET A 127 -4.08 4.31 13.79
C MET A 127 -5.49 4.00 13.28
N LEU A 128 -5.65 3.59 12.01
CA LEU A 128 -6.93 3.08 11.51
C LEU A 128 -7.36 1.80 12.24
N TYR A 129 -6.43 0.85 12.40
CA TYR A 129 -6.68 -0.36 13.18
C TYR A 129 -7.13 -0.03 14.60
N ARG A 130 -6.37 0.82 15.30
CA ARG A 130 -6.65 1.22 16.67
C ARG A 130 -8.02 1.91 16.83
N GLU A 131 -8.32 2.89 15.99
CA GLU A 131 -9.56 3.69 16.08
C GLU A 131 -10.80 2.89 15.67
N SER A 132 -10.66 1.92 14.76
CA SER A 132 -11.80 1.08 14.34
C SER A 132 -12.15 0.01 15.36
N GLY A 133 -11.17 -0.57 16.06
CA GLY A 133 -11.32 -1.73 16.93
C GLY A 133 -11.73 -3.02 16.21
N LEU A 134 -11.54 -3.09 14.88
CA LEU A 134 -11.81 -4.27 14.06
C LEU A 134 -10.60 -5.22 14.06
N PRO A 135 -10.74 -6.48 13.56
CA PRO A 135 -9.66 -7.46 13.58
C PRO A 135 -8.40 -7.02 12.84
N ALA A 136 -7.22 -7.22 13.44
CA ALA A 136 -5.92 -6.82 12.91
C ALA A 136 -5.66 -7.32 11.47
N ARG A 137 -6.10 -8.54 11.13
CA ARG A 137 -5.92 -9.14 9.80
C ARG A 137 -6.56 -8.34 8.66
N GLN A 138 -7.54 -7.48 8.96
CA GLN A 138 -8.24 -6.66 7.97
C GLN A 138 -7.44 -5.41 7.56
N PHE A 139 -6.43 -5.00 8.36
CA PHE A 139 -5.67 -3.77 8.13
C PHE A 139 -4.34 -4.06 7.46
N ILE A 140 -4.24 -3.66 6.21
CA ILE A 140 -3.03 -3.74 5.42
C ILE A 140 -2.71 -2.39 4.81
N ALA A 141 -1.42 -2.11 4.65
CA ALA A 141 -0.97 -0.94 3.94
C ALA A 141 -0.03 -1.33 2.79
N MET A 142 -0.11 -0.60 1.70
CA MET A 142 0.49 -0.97 0.43
C MET A 142 1.99 -0.66 0.42
N SER A 143 2.82 -1.59 0.91
CA SER A 143 4.28 -1.51 0.83
C SER A 143 4.87 -2.23 -0.40
N VAL A 144 4.07 -2.95 -1.18
CA VAL A 144 4.52 -3.67 -2.38
C VAL A 144 5.21 -2.81 -3.42
N ASN A 145 4.93 -1.50 -3.46
CA ASN A 145 5.63 -0.53 -4.30
C ASN A 145 7.16 -0.60 -4.17
N ASP A 146 7.66 -0.81 -2.96
CA ASP A 146 9.09 -0.90 -2.72
C ASP A 146 9.69 -2.15 -3.34
N SER A 147 8.99 -3.28 -3.21
CA SER A 147 9.39 -4.54 -3.85
C SER A 147 9.34 -4.45 -5.37
N LEU A 148 8.31 -3.83 -5.95
CA LEU A 148 8.20 -3.64 -7.41
C LEU A 148 9.32 -2.74 -7.95
N ARG A 149 9.69 -1.68 -7.24
CA ARG A 149 10.82 -0.82 -7.61
C ARG A 149 12.15 -1.54 -7.49
N PHE A 150 12.31 -2.37 -6.47
CA PHE A 150 13.50 -3.20 -6.32
C PHE A 150 13.61 -4.25 -7.42
N ARG A 151 12.53 -4.95 -7.76
CA ARG A 151 12.46 -5.89 -8.90
C ARG A 151 12.80 -5.19 -10.21
N TRP A 152 12.29 -3.99 -10.43
CA TRP A 152 12.61 -3.20 -11.61
C TRP A 152 14.11 -2.86 -11.67
N ALA A 153 14.72 -2.40 -10.58
CA ALA A 153 16.14 -2.07 -10.53
C ALA A 153 17.03 -3.29 -10.77
N LEU A 154 16.66 -4.46 -10.21
CA LEU A 154 17.33 -5.74 -10.46
C LEU A 154 17.24 -6.14 -11.95
N ALA A 155 16.06 -6.01 -12.55
CA ALA A 155 15.83 -6.35 -13.94
C ALA A 155 16.63 -5.46 -14.89
N GLU A 156 16.71 -4.15 -14.65
CA GLU A 156 17.54 -3.21 -15.39
C GLU A 156 19.03 -3.58 -15.30
N HIS A 157 19.51 -3.89 -14.09
CA HIS A 157 20.90 -4.32 -13.89
C HIS A 157 21.23 -5.62 -14.63
N LEU A 158 20.30 -6.57 -14.63
CA LEU A 158 20.46 -7.88 -15.28
C LEU A 158 20.17 -7.83 -16.80
N GLY A 159 19.63 -6.75 -17.34
CA GLY A 159 19.21 -6.63 -18.74
C GLY A 159 18.07 -7.57 -19.12
N ILE A 160 17.14 -7.86 -18.21
CA ILE A 160 16.00 -8.77 -18.41
C ILE A 160 14.67 -8.10 -18.11
N SER A 161 13.56 -8.75 -18.46
CA SER A 161 12.22 -8.26 -18.12
C SER A 161 11.91 -8.41 -16.63
N ALA A 162 11.28 -7.40 -16.02
CA ALA A 162 11.01 -7.35 -14.58
C ALA A 162 9.98 -8.40 -14.10
N ASP A 163 9.16 -8.93 -14.98
CA ASP A 163 8.22 -10.02 -14.67
C ASP A 163 8.91 -11.37 -14.38
N ARG A 164 10.19 -11.50 -14.77
CA ARG A 164 11.02 -12.68 -14.50
C ARG A 164 11.70 -12.62 -13.12
N VAL A 165 11.68 -11.46 -12.46
CA VAL A 165 12.39 -11.21 -11.19
C VAL A 165 11.39 -11.21 -10.03
N ASP A 166 11.65 -12.03 -9.00
CA ASP A 166 11.00 -11.90 -7.70
C ASP A 166 11.99 -11.43 -6.66
N ALA A 167 11.56 -10.47 -5.84
CA ALA A 167 12.35 -9.89 -4.76
C ALA A 167 11.43 -9.19 -3.75
N PHE A 168 11.84 -9.14 -2.49
CA PHE A 168 11.09 -8.53 -1.42
C PHE A 168 11.85 -7.37 -0.77
N VAL A 169 11.07 -6.38 -0.33
CA VAL A 169 11.53 -5.29 0.54
C VAL A 169 10.69 -5.33 1.80
N ILE A 170 11.33 -5.38 2.97
CA ILE A 170 10.70 -5.49 4.28
C ILE A 170 11.02 -4.29 5.17
N GLY A 171 10.33 -4.18 6.30
CA GLY A 171 10.49 -3.08 7.25
C GLY A 171 9.49 -1.96 7.02
N GLU A 172 9.68 -0.83 7.71
CA GLU A 172 8.83 0.35 7.53
C GLU A 172 8.97 0.96 6.13
N HIS A 173 7.91 1.58 5.64
CA HIS A 173 7.92 2.33 4.39
C HIS A 173 8.66 3.67 4.53
N ASN A 174 9.96 3.60 4.81
CA ASN A 174 10.86 4.73 5.00
C ASN A 174 12.22 4.47 4.31
N PRO A 175 13.18 5.40 4.33
CA PRO A 175 14.50 5.20 3.73
C PRO A 175 15.31 4.02 4.32
N GLN A 176 14.99 3.54 5.52
CA GLN A 176 15.69 2.44 6.20
C GLN A 176 15.14 1.04 5.86
N LYS A 177 14.14 0.96 4.97
CA LYS A 177 13.61 -0.31 4.47
C LYS A 177 14.72 -1.25 3.98
N ILE A 178 14.49 -2.54 4.08
CA ILE A 178 15.49 -3.58 3.82
C ILE A 178 15.16 -4.29 2.53
N ARG A 179 16.02 -4.13 1.52
CA ARG A 179 15.96 -4.87 0.26
C ARG A 179 16.65 -6.22 0.47
N LEU A 180 15.92 -7.31 0.26
CA LEU A 180 16.39 -8.67 0.55
C LEU A 180 17.05 -9.29 -0.68
N PHE A 181 18.35 -9.11 -0.83
CA PHE A 181 19.11 -9.75 -1.92
C PHE A 181 19.16 -11.27 -1.78
N SER A 182 19.10 -11.81 -0.56
CA SER A 182 19.04 -13.25 -0.29
C SER A 182 17.81 -13.94 -0.89
N THR A 183 16.71 -13.19 -1.09
CA THR A 183 15.45 -13.75 -1.58
C THR A 183 15.26 -13.59 -3.09
N VAL A 184 16.19 -12.92 -3.80
CA VAL A 184 16.03 -12.64 -5.23
C VAL A 184 16.03 -13.93 -6.04
N THR A 185 15.01 -14.06 -6.89
CA THR A 185 14.95 -15.12 -7.89
C THR A 185 14.73 -14.57 -9.29
N VAL A 186 15.27 -15.26 -10.29
CA VAL A 186 14.99 -15.06 -11.72
C VAL A 186 14.42 -16.37 -12.26
N ASP A 187 13.23 -16.33 -12.83
CA ASP A 187 12.48 -17.52 -13.28
C ASP A 187 12.42 -18.61 -12.19
N GLY A 188 12.20 -18.18 -10.93
CA GLY A 188 12.10 -19.05 -9.76
C GLY A 188 13.45 -19.61 -9.25
N LYS A 189 14.58 -19.26 -9.85
CA LYS A 189 15.92 -19.71 -9.41
C LYS A 189 16.63 -18.60 -8.64
N ARG A 190 17.19 -18.92 -7.48
CA ARG A 190 17.99 -17.98 -6.66
C ARG A 190 19.15 -17.41 -7.47
N VAL A 191 19.35 -16.10 -7.33
CA VAL A 191 20.48 -15.37 -7.92
C VAL A 191 21.25 -14.69 -6.79
N ALA A 192 22.56 -14.86 -6.79
CA ALA A 192 23.45 -14.21 -5.85
C ALA A 192 24.08 -12.96 -6.49
N PHE A 193 24.25 -11.93 -5.69
CA PHE A 193 24.88 -10.67 -6.08
C PHE A 193 26.08 -10.41 -5.16
N SER A 194 27.21 -10.03 -5.75
CA SER A 194 28.35 -9.51 -4.99
C SER A 194 27.99 -8.21 -4.26
N GLU A 195 28.75 -7.85 -3.25
CA GLU A 195 28.54 -6.58 -2.52
C GLU A 195 28.62 -5.36 -3.45
N VAL A 196 29.48 -5.41 -4.46
CA VAL A 196 29.62 -4.34 -5.46
C VAL A 196 28.35 -4.21 -6.29
N GLU A 197 27.83 -5.31 -6.84
CA GLU A 197 26.57 -5.31 -7.60
C GLU A 197 25.39 -4.82 -6.74
N GLN A 198 25.31 -5.28 -5.48
CA GLN A 198 24.26 -4.81 -4.58
C GLN A 198 24.34 -3.30 -4.40
N GLN A 199 25.51 -2.73 -4.19
CA GLN A 199 25.70 -1.29 -4.06
C GLN A 199 25.33 -0.53 -5.34
N GLU A 200 25.70 -1.02 -6.50
CA GLU A 200 25.35 -0.42 -7.80
C GLU A 200 23.84 -0.39 -8.00
N ILE A 201 23.14 -1.52 -7.78
CA ILE A 201 21.70 -1.64 -7.90
C ILE A 201 20.99 -0.64 -6.94
N LEU A 202 21.46 -0.54 -5.70
CA LEU A 202 20.89 0.40 -4.72
C LEU A 202 21.09 1.86 -5.14
N GLN A 203 22.28 2.20 -5.63
CA GLN A 203 22.58 3.55 -6.10
C GLN A 203 21.76 3.93 -7.33
N ASP A 204 21.53 2.99 -8.25
CA ASP A 204 20.73 3.21 -9.45
C ASP A 204 19.25 3.43 -9.10
N ALA A 205 18.71 2.62 -8.21
CA ALA A 205 17.35 2.79 -7.69
C ALA A 205 17.17 4.17 -7.00
N ASP A 206 18.14 4.60 -6.20
CA ASP A 206 18.10 5.89 -5.51
C ASP A 206 18.29 7.06 -6.48
N ARG A 207 19.15 6.92 -7.48
CA ARG A 207 19.31 7.93 -8.57
C ARG A 207 18.02 8.11 -9.36
N TRP A 208 17.37 7.01 -9.72
CA TRP A 208 16.09 7.05 -10.41
C TRP A 208 15.03 7.79 -9.59
N TRP A 209 14.93 7.46 -8.30
CA TRP A 209 13.96 8.10 -7.42
C TRP A 209 14.19 9.61 -7.25
N LYS A 210 15.45 10.02 -7.03
CA LYS A 210 15.83 11.44 -6.97
C LYS A 210 15.48 12.17 -8.27
N LYS A 211 15.78 11.55 -9.42
CA LYS A 211 15.41 12.11 -10.72
C LYS A 211 13.90 12.23 -10.87
N PHE A 212 13.15 11.20 -10.49
CA PHE A 212 11.68 11.24 -10.53
C PHE A 212 11.13 12.40 -9.69
N LEU A 213 11.56 12.56 -8.45
CA LEU A 213 11.11 13.66 -7.59
C LEU A 213 11.40 15.03 -8.21
N ASN A 214 12.58 15.21 -8.77
CA ASN A 214 12.99 16.49 -9.40
C ASN A 214 12.12 16.84 -10.62
N VAL A 215 11.78 15.87 -11.47
CA VAL A 215 10.99 16.13 -12.69
C VAL A 215 9.49 16.09 -12.43
N SER A 216 9.04 15.43 -11.36
CA SER A 216 7.61 15.29 -11.04
C SER A 216 7.03 16.51 -10.32
N GLY A 217 7.85 17.47 -9.88
CA GLY A 217 7.41 18.61 -9.08
C GLY A 217 6.79 18.14 -7.74
N ALA A 218 7.39 17.16 -7.09
CA ALA A 218 6.92 16.52 -5.85
C ALA A 218 5.55 15.81 -5.96
N ARG A 219 5.10 15.47 -7.16
CA ARG A 219 3.87 14.68 -7.35
C ARG A 219 4.08 13.23 -6.92
N THR A 220 3.05 12.64 -6.36
CA THR A 220 3.02 11.21 -6.04
C THR A 220 3.09 10.35 -7.31
N ALA A 221 3.79 9.21 -7.25
CA ALA A 221 3.89 8.24 -8.35
C ALA A 221 2.56 7.46 -8.50
N ALA A 222 1.57 8.07 -9.14
CA ALA A 222 0.21 7.55 -9.20
C ALA A 222 0.09 6.21 -9.94
N TRP A 223 0.80 6.06 -11.07
CA TRP A 223 0.71 4.85 -11.90
C TRP A 223 1.23 3.61 -11.20
N THR A 224 2.44 3.70 -10.61
CA THR A 224 3.00 2.59 -9.82
C THR A 224 2.12 2.28 -8.62
N THR A 225 1.59 3.31 -7.95
CA THR A 225 0.74 3.14 -6.75
C THR A 225 -0.61 2.51 -7.12
N GLY A 226 -1.24 2.95 -8.22
CA GLY A 226 -2.48 2.35 -8.73
C GLY A 226 -2.31 0.89 -9.16
N SER A 227 -1.20 0.59 -9.86
CA SER A 227 -0.82 -0.77 -10.24
C SER A 227 -0.62 -1.67 -9.02
N SER A 228 0.05 -1.16 -7.99
CA SER A 228 0.29 -1.88 -6.73
C SER A 228 -1.00 -2.12 -5.94
N CYS A 229 -1.92 -1.15 -5.94
CA CYS A 229 -3.26 -1.32 -5.39
C CYS A 229 -3.98 -2.47 -6.12
N GLY A 230 -4.01 -2.44 -7.46
CA GLY A 230 -4.60 -3.50 -8.27
C GLY A 230 -4.00 -4.87 -7.98
N LEU A 231 -2.67 -4.97 -7.89
CA LEU A 231 -1.98 -6.22 -7.55
C LEU A 231 -2.38 -6.73 -6.16
N THR A 232 -2.44 -5.86 -5.16
CA THR A 232 -2.82 -6.23 -3.79
C THR A 232 -4.28 -6.72 -3.74
N VAL A 233 -5.19 -6.01 -4.40
CA VAL A 233 -6.61 -6.42 -4.47
C VAL A 233 -6.78 -7.72 -5.26
N ALA A 234 -5.97 -7.96 -6.30
CA ALA A 234 -5.98 -9.23 -7.03
C ALA A 234 -5.58 -10.43 -6.16
N HIS A 235 -4.63 -10.25 -5.22
CA HIS A 235 -4.31 -11.27 -4.21
C HIS A 235 -5.49 -11.49 -3.24
N LEU A 236 -6.13 -10.42 -2.76
CA LEU A 236 -7.33 -10.52 -1.91
C LEU A 236 -8.49 -11.23 -2.65
N ALA A 237 -8.61 -11.02 -3.95
CA ALA A 237 -9.61 -11.68 -4.80
C ALA A 237 -9.30 -13.14 -5.12
N GLY A 238 -8.10 -13.63 -4.81
CA GLY A 238 -7.62 -14.96 -5.21
C GLY A 238 -7.29 -15.09 -6.70
N GLN A 239 -7.15 -13.96 -7.42
CA GLN A 239 -6.72 -13.93 -8.82
C GLN A 239 -5.20 -14.01 -8.98
N GLN A 240 -4.48 -13.79 -7.89
CA GLN A 240 -3.03 -13.94 -7.78
C GLN A 240 -2.71 -14.82 -6.58
N THR A 241 -1.60 -15.55 -6.67
CA THR A 241 -1.13 -16.48 -5.63
C THR A 241 0.28 -16.12 -5.18
N GLY A 242 0.72 -16.70 -4.05
CA GLY A 242 2.01 -16.41 -3.46
C GLY A 242 1.98 -15.23 -2.49
N PRO A 243 3.11 -14.98 -1.80
CA PRO A 243 3.19 -13.89 -0.84
C PRO A 243 3.39 -12.54 -1.53
N ILE A 244 2.81 -11.49 -0.95
CA ILE A 244 2.96 -10.11 -1.39
C ILE A 244 3.37 -9.23 -0.21
N CYS A 245 4.31 -8.30 -0.42
CA CYS A 245 4.70 -7.36 0.63
C CYS A 245 3.59 -6.39 0.95
N CYS A 246 3.11 -6.44 2.19
CA CYS A 246 2.21 -5.44 2.76
C CYS A 246 2.71 -5.06 4.15
N SER A 247 2.52 -3.79 4.53
CA SER A 247 2.55 -3.47 5.95
C SER A 247 1.25 -3.99 6.57
N TYR A 248 1.37 -4.76 7.62
CA TYR A 248 0.24 -5.41 8.29
C TYR A 248 0.40 -5.33 9.81
N ILE A 249 -0.67 -5.52 10.54
CA ILE A 249 -0.61 -5.57 12.00
C ILE A 249 -0.16 -6.97 12.42
N ALA A 250 1.11 -7.07 12.83
CA ALA A 250 1.72 -8.31 13.28
C ALA A 250 1.19 -8.75 14.66
N GLU A 251 1.49 -9.98 15.07
CA GLU A 251 1.03 -10.55 16.36
C GLU A 251 1.46 -9.71 17.58
N ASP A 252 2.61 -9.06 17.51
CA ASP A 252 3.11 -8.15 18.54
C ASP A 252 2.49 -6.74 18.48
N GLY A 253 1.48 -6.55 17.62
CA GLY A 253 0.74 -5.30 17.45
C GLY A 253 1.45 -4.26 16.60
N LEU A 254 2.60 -4.58 15.98
CA LEU A 254 3.36 -3.64 15.18
C LEU A 254 2.82 -3.60 13.73
N SER A 255 2.64 -2.40 13.16
CA SER A 255 2.41 -2.24 11.71
C SER A 255 3.77 -2.18 11.02
N ILE A 256 4.07 -3.17 10.17
CA ILE A 256 5.38 -3.28 9.50
C ILE A 256 5.28 -4.10 8.21
N GLY A 257 6.07 -3.72 7.20
CA GLY A 257 6.14 -4.39 5.91
C GLY A 257 6.80 -5.76 5.99
N TRP A 258 6.08 -6.78 5.52
CA TRP A 258 6.54 -8.15 5.38
C TRP A 258 5.77 -8.86 4.26
N PRO A 259 6.33 -9.86 3.57
CA PRO A 259 5.57 -10.69 2.66
C PRO A 259 4.51 -11.51 3.41
N VAL A 260 3.26 -11.36 2.98
CA VAL A 260 2.10 -12.04 3.59
C VAL A 260 1.27 -12.74 2.53
N TYR A 261 0.62 -13.81 2.92
CA TYR A 261 -0.44 -14.42 2.12
C TYR A 261 -1.74 -13.70 2.41
N LEU A 262 -2.42 -13.29 1.36
CA LEU A 262 -3.71 -12.60 1.44
C LEU A 262 -4.86 -13.51 1.02
N GLY A 263 -6.01 -13.28 1.62
CA GLY A 263 -7.27 -13.88 1.25
C GLY A 263 -8.42 -12.89 1.39
N ARG A 264 -9.63 -13.29 1.11
CA ARG A 264 -10.81 -12.41 1.11
C ARG A 264 -11.06 -11.67 2.42
N THR A 265 -10.54 -12.17 3.53
CA THR A 265 -10.70 -11.56 4.87
C THR A 265 -9.44 -10.83 5.35
N GLY A 266 -8.48 -10.59 4.47
CA GLY A 266 -7.20 -9.93 4.77
C GLY A 266 -6.02 -10.86 4.88
N VAL A 267 -5.12 -10.60 5.81
CA VAL A 267 -3.90 -11.42 6.03
C VAL A 267 -4.29 -12.80 6.56
N SER A 268 -3.86 -13.84 5.87
CA SER A 268 -4.05 -15.24 6.29
C SER A 268 -2.83 -15.79 7.04
N ALA A 269 -1.62 -15.42 6.60
CA ALA A 269 -0.38 -15.78 7.29
C ALA A 269 0.79 -14.90 6.79
N PRO A 270 1.81 -14.63 7.63
CA PRO A 270 3.11 -14.14 7.14
C PRO A 270 3.83 -15.26 6.38
N ALA A 271 4.61 -14.88 5.37
CA ALA A 271 5.47 -15.83 4.66
C ALA A 271 6.72 -16.14 5.48
N GLU A 272 7.18 -17.37 5.41
CA GLU A 272 8.48 -17.77 5.93
C GLU A 272 9.56 -17.30 4.95
N LEU A 273 10.58 -16.63 5.47
CA LEU A 273 11.73 -16.16 4.69
C LEU A 273 13.03 -16.69 5.32
N ASP A 274 13.90 -17.19 4.46
CA ASP A 274 15.25 -17.58 4.83
C ASP A 274 16.18 -16.36 4.72
N LEU A 275 16.22 -15.55 5.78
CA LEU A 275 17.04 -14.35 5.86
C LEU A 275 18.50 -14.70 6.21
N THR A 276 19.45 -13.99 5.64
CA THR A 276 20.82 -14.03 6.15
C THR A 276 20.87 -13.46 7.58
N PRO A 277 21.88 -13.83 8.40
CA PRO A 277 22.04 -13.26 9.75
C PRO A 277 22.07 -11.73 9.77
N ALA A 278 22.70 -11.12 8.76
CA ALA A 278 22.78 -9.67 8.63
C ALA A 278 21.43 -9.03 8.29
N GLU A 279 20.62 -9.65 7.42
CA GLU A 279 19.28 -9.18 7.11
C GLU A 279 18.34 -9.34 8.31
N ALA A 280 18.42 -10.46 9.02
CA ALA A 280 17.65 -10.70 10.23
C ALA A 280 17.97 -9.65 11.32
N GLU A 281 19.25 -9.39 11.58
CA GLU A 281 19.66 -8.36 12.53
C GLU A 281 19.16 -6.95 12.13
N ARG A 282 19.24 -6.61 10.85
CA ARG A 282 18.70 -5.33 10.34
C ARG A 282 17.20 -5.25 10.54
N PHE A 283 16.48 -6.34 10.34
CA PHE A 283 15.03 -6.37 10.52
C PHE A 283 14.63 -6.22 11.99
N GLU A 284 15.34 -6.88 12.92
CA GLU A 284 15.10 -6.69 14.37
C GLU A 284 15.35 -5.23 14.80
N ARG A 285 16.39 -4.59 14.29
CA ARG A 285 16.62 -3.15 14.52
C ARG A 285 15.47 -2.28 13.94
N ALA A 286 15.02 -2.60 12.73
CA ALA A 286 13.89 -1.89 12.12
C ALA A 286 12.60 -2.05 12.93
N LYS A 287 12.30 -3.26 13.44
CA LYS A 287 11.15 -3.48 14.34
C LYS A 287 11.26 -2.68 15.65
N ALA A 288 12.44 -2.66 16.24
CA ALA A 288 12.67 -1.89 17.45
C ALA A 288 12.42 -0.39 17.24
N GLN A 289 12.92 0.16 16.12
CA GLN A 289 12.66 1.55 15.74
C GLN A 289 11.19 1.83 15.44
N ALA A 290 10.52 0.95 14.70
CA ALA A 290 9.10 1.08 14.39
C ALA A 290 8.23 1.07 15.66
N ARG A 291 8.58 0.27 16.67
CA ARG A 291 7.89 0.30 17.98
C ARG A 291 8.01 1.67 18.66
N VAL A 292 9.20 2.27 18.63
CA VAL A 292 9.43 3.60 19.18
C VAL A 292 8.58 4.63 18.41
N SER A 293 8.66 4.62 17.08
CA SER A 293 7.91 5.56 16.23
C SER A 293 6.39 5.48 16.45
N ILE A 294 5.85 4.26 16.51
CA ILE A 294 4.41 4.07 16.75
C ILE A 294 4.03 4.49 18.18
N ALA A 295 4.85 4.18 19.17
CA ALA A 295 4.58 4.60 20.56
C ALA A 295 4.57 6.13 20.69
N GLU A 296 5.48 6.83 20.01
CA GLU A 296 5.52 8.30 19.98
C GLU A 296 4.24 8.86 19.31
N VAL A 297 3.83 8.32 18.17
CA VAL A 297 2.59 8.72 17.49
C VAL A 297 1.37 8.51 18.39
N VAL A 298 1.27 7.37 19.07
CA VAL A 298 0.19 7.06 20.00
C VAL A 298 0.18 8.02 21.17
N ALA A 299 1.32 8.24 21.81
CA ALA A 299 1.43 9.16 22.94
C ALA A 299 1.05 10.60 22.53
N TYR A 300 1.51 11.05 21.36
CA TYR A 300 1.19 12.35 20.82
C TYR A 300 -0.31 12.49 20.48
N TRP A 301 -0.89 11.45 19.90
CA TRP A 301 -2.32 11.38 19.62
C TRP A 301 -3.16 11.49 20.89
N ASP A 302 -2.80 10.76 21.95
CA ASP A 302 -3.58 10.73 23.20
C ASP A 302 -3.47 12.03 24.01
N GLN A 303 -2.35 12.74 23.89
CA GLN A 303 -2.15 14.05 24.51
C GLN A 303 -2.90 15.21 23.84
N HIS A 304 -3.36 15.01 22.60
CA HIS A 304 -4.07 16.04 21.84
C HIS A 304 -5.49 15.53 21.46
N PRO A 305 -6.44 15.43 22.40
CA PRO A 305 -7.76 14.83 22.19
C PRO A 305 -8.65 15.53 21.14
#